data_2c37c6a55ccefbaa4846847beeb51739
#
_entry.id   2c37c6a55ccefbaa4846847beeb51739
#
_cell.length_a   1.000
_cell.length_b   1.000
_cell.length_c   1.000
_cell.angle_alpha   90.00
_cell.angle_beta   90.00
_cell.angle_gamma   90.00
#
_symmetry.space_group_name_H-M   'P 1'
#
loop_
_entity.id
_entity.type
_entity.pdbx_description
1 polymer ?
#
loop_
_entity_poly.entity_id
_entity_poly.type
_entity_poly.pdbx_seq_one_letter_code
_entity_poly.pdbx_strand_id
1 'polypeptide(L)'
;ISEGANAWLKLSTSAKRIHHHCSVATNTFRCAHRNPNLGQVPSDERFRKLFIPSPGLRMVGADLSGIELRMLAHYLARYDQGRYAKLLLEDDIHQINADKIGISRRQVKTVTYAFLYGAGDEKIGHSYDPQLSTISAKKKGKEIRAAYVDAVDGLDALLKAIKQAAERGFIKSIDGRKVTVDSPHKALNYCLQSGAGVIAKRWMVINQETIREAQICASQLGFIHDELQFECAPEHVGDLSTSLVYSATAAGEYYNMRIRIDAEATNGNNWSETH
;
A
#
# COMPACT_ATOMS: atom_id res chain seq x y z
N ILE A 1 -14.76 19.17 -7.82
CA ILE A 1 -15.85 18.77 -6.90
C ILE A 1 -17.22 19.10 -7.52
N SER A 2 -17.41 20.26 -8.13
CA SER A 2 -18.70 20.76 -8.63
C SER A 2 -18.96 20.52 -10.12
N GLU A 3 -17.93 20.27 -10.93
CA GLU A 3 -17.99 20.17 -12.39
C GLU A 3 -17.55 18.81 -12.93
N GLY A 4 -18.01 18.47 -14.16
CA GLY A 4 -17.74 17.20 -14.80
C GLY A 4 -18.72 16.08 -14.42
N ALA A 5 -18.65 14.95 -15.17
CA ALA A 5 -19.56 13.81 -14.97
C ALA A 5 -19.34 13.09 -13.61
N ASN A 6 -18.12 13.14 -13.09
CA ASN A 6 -17.75 12.52 -11.81
C ASN A 6 -17.66 13.53 -10.64
N ALA A 7 -18.31 14.68 -10.78
CA ALA A 7 -18.34 15.70 -9.73
C ALA A 7 -19.08 15.19 -8.50
N TRP A 8 -18.47 15.27 -7.33
CA TRP A 8 -19.02 14.70 -6.09
C TRP A 8 -20.40 15.25 -5.73
N LEU A 9 -20.64 16.55 -5.95
CA LEU A 9 -21.95 17.15 -5.70
C LEU A 9 -23.05 16.58 -6.60
N LYS A 10 -22.72 16.21 -7.84
CA LYS A 10 -23.67 15.59 -8.78
C LYS A 10 -23.95 14.13 -8.46
N LEU A 11 -22.96 13.44 -7.87
CA LEU A 11 -23.07 12.01 -7.52
C LEU A 11 -23.63 11.81 -6.11
N SER A 12 -23.76 12.88 -5.34
CA SER A 12 -24.35 12.79 -3.98
C SER A 12 -25.83 12.48 -4.05
N THR A 13 -26.26 11.46 -3.32
CA THR A 13 -27.67 11.08 -3.18
C THR A 13 -28.44 12.07 -2.28
N SER A 14 -29.77 11.94 -2.21
CA SER A 14 -30.61 12.69 -1.25
C SER A 14 -30.18 12.47 0.20
N ALA A 15 -29.64 11.28 0.52
CA ALA A 15 -29.06 10.95 1.82
C ALA A 15 -27.62 11.51 1.99
N LYS A 16 -27.13 12.34 1.08
CA LYS A 16 -25.76 12.91 1.07
C LYS A 16 -24.66 11.84 1.07
N ARG A 17 -24.91 10.70 0.42
CA ARG A 17 -23.94 9.62 0.22
C ARG A 17 -23.41 9.63 -1.21
N ILE A 18 -22.13 9.28 -1.36
CA ILE A 18 -21.50 9.03 -2.65
C ILE A 18 -21.19 7.54 -2.73
N HIS A 19 -21.84 6.86 -3.65
CA HIS A 19 -21.56 5.45 -3.94
C HIS A 19 -20.61 5.36 -5.13
N HIS A 20 -19.47 4.72 -4.93
CA HIS A 20 -18.51 4.47 -6.00
C HIS A 20 -18.56 3.01 -6.45
N HIS A 21 -18.11 2.76 -7.66
CA HIS A 21 -17.95 1.42 -8.16
C HIS A 21 -16.53 0.91 -7.89
N CYS A 22 -16.41 -0.25 -7.27
CA CYS A 22 -15.14 -0.92 -7.01
C CYS A 22 -15.04 -2.20 -7.87
N SER A 23 -13.98 -2.32 -8.67
CA SER A 23 -13.68 -3.50 -9.48
C SER A 23 -12.42 -4.18 -8.96
N VAL A 24 -12.46 -5.51 -8.86
CA VAL A 24 -11.31 -6.34 -8.48
C VAL A 24 -10.55 -6.90 -9.69
N ALA A 25 -11.01 -6.59 -10.91
CA ALA A 25 -10.46 -7.07 -12.17
C ALA A 25 -9.23 -6.28 -12.62
N THR A 26 -8.24 -6.16 -11.77
CA THR A 26 -6.92 -5.57 -12.10
C THR A 26 -5.85 -6.65 -12.14
N ASN A 27 -4.81 -6.43 -12.95
CA ASN A 27 -3.72 -7.40 -13.09
C ASN A 27 -2.99 -7.67 -11.76
N THR A 28 -2.89 -6.68 -10.88
CA THR A 28 -2.22 -6.79 -9.57
C THR A 28 -3.19 -7.07 -8.42
N PHE A 29 -4.43 -7.42 -8.71
CA PHE A 29 -5.48 -7.73 -7.71
C PHE A 29 -5.84 -6.56 -6.78
N ARG A 30 -5.30 -5.36 -6.98
CA ARG A 30 -5.77 -4.16 -6.29
C ARG A 30 -7.18 -3.77 -6.77
N CYS A 31 -7.94 -3.12 -5.93
CA CYS A 31 -9.22 -2.56 -6.32
C CYS A 31 -9.03 -1.33 -7.22
N ALA A 32 -9.80 -1.27 -8.30
CA ALA A 32 -9.92 -0.07 -9.13
C ALA A 32 -11.26 0.61 -8.84
N HIS A 33 -11.23 1.92 -8.66
CA HIS A 33 -12.38 2.73 -8.29
C HIS A 33 -12.84 3.60 -9.46
N ARG A 34 -14.15 3.74 -9.65
CA ARG A 34 -14.74 4.61 -10.68
C ARG A 34 -16.10 5.14 -10.23
N ASN A 35 -16.51 6.24 -10.81
CA ASN A 35 -17.82 6.87 -10.65
C ASN A 35 -18.21 7.21 -9.20
N PRO A 36 -17.41 7.96 -8.43
CA PRO A 36 -16.11 8.57 -8.74
C PRO A 36 -14.93 7.63 -8.41
N ASN A 37 -13.71 8.01 -8.84
CA ASN A 37 -12.51 7.32 -8.40
C ASN A 37 -12.07 7.82 -7.02
N LEU A 38 -12.53 7.19 -5.96
CA LEU A 38 -12.17 7.56 -4.59
C LEU A 38 -10.71 7.23 -4.25
N GLY A 39 -10.05 6.33 -4.99
CA GLY A 39 -8.61 6.06 -4.84
C GLY A 39 -7.72 7.23 -5.30
N GLN A 40 -8.28 8.27 -5.91
CA GLN A 40 -7.57 9.49 -6.34
C GLN A 40 -7.99 10.73 -5.56
N VAL A 41 -8.70 10.59 -4.45
CA VAL A 41 -8.97 11.73 -3.56
C VAL A 41 -7.62 12.21 -3.00
N PRO A 42 -7.28 13.50 -3.20
CA PRO A 42 -6.02 14.01 -2.69
C PRO A 42 -5.91 13.86 -1.17
N SER A 43 -4.69 13.67 -0.69
CA SER A 43 -4.40 13.63 0.76
C SER A 43 -4.60 14.97 1.48
N ASP A 44 -4.80 16.05 0.71
CA ASP A 44 -5.11 17.37 1.23
C ASP A 44 -6.41 17.35 2.07
N GLU A 45 -6.31 17.84 3.29
CA GLU A 45 -7.41 17.82 4.27
C GLU A 45 -8.69 18.49 3.76
N ARG A 46 -8.58 19.53 2.87
CA ARG A 46 -9.73 20.21 2.27
C ARG A 46 -10.66 19.29 1.49
N PHE A 47 -10.12 18.17 0.95
CA PHE A 47 -10.90 17.17 0.24
C PHE A 47 -11.39 16.08 1.18
N ARG A 48 -10.52 15.55 2.03
CA ARG A 48 -10.86 14.41 2.90
C ARG A 48 -11.81 14.79 4.04
N LYS A 49 -11.78 16.03 4.52
CA LYS A 49 -12.77 16.56 5.48
C LYS A 49 -14.21 16.55 4.98
N LEU A 50 -14.44 16.44 3.68
CA LEU A 50 -15.79 16.34 3.11
C LEU A 50 -16.46 14.98 3.34
N PHE A 51 -15.69 13.96 3.68
CA PHE A 51 -16.18 12.61 3.97
C PHE A 51 -16.30 12.45 5.49
N ILE A 52 -17.54 12.40 5.96
CA ILE A 52 -17.91 12.38 7.38
C ILE A 52 -18.76 11.16 7.68
N PRO A 53 -18.78 10.66 8.93
CA PRO A 53 -19.68 9.60 9.33
C PRO A 53 -21.13 10.07 9.39
N SER A 54 -22.06 9.15 9.55
CA SER A 54 -23.47 9.43 9.84
C SER A 54 -23.60 10.20 11.16
N PRO A 55 -24.68 11.01 11.33
CA PRO A 55 -24.92 11.72 12.58
C PRO A 55 -24.91 10.78 13.80
N GLY A 56 -24.15 11.16 14.83
CA GLY A 56 -24.00 10.38 16.06
C GLY A 56 -22.96 9.25 16.00
N LEU A 57 -22.38 8.98 14.82
CA LEU A 57 -21.32 7.98 14.68
C LEU A 57 -19.93 8.63 14.64
N ARG A 58 -18.90 7.81 14.85
CA ARG A 58 -17.49 8.16 14.73
C ARG A 58 -16.88 7.45 13.53
N MET A 59 -15.91 8.09 12.91
CA MET A 59 -15.14 7.48 11.85
C MET A 59 -13.90 6.78 12.42
N VAL A 60 -13.61 5.57 11.94
CA VAL A 60 -12.41 4.81 12.27
C VAL A 60 -11.77 4.39 10.97
N GLY A 61 -10.54 4.81 10.77
CA GLY A 61 -9.71 4.43 9.62
C GLY A 61 -8.53 3.57 10.07
N ALA A 62 -8.08 2.69 9.21
CA ALA A 62 -6.85 1.95 9.41
C ALA A 62 -6.11 1.76 8.08
N ASP A 63 -4.78 1.80 8.13
CA ASP A 63 -3.86 1.61 7.01
C ASP A 63 -2.87 0.49 7.33
N LEU A 64 -2.56 -0.34 6.34
CA LEU A 64 -1.54 -1.39 6.50
C LEU A 64 -0.14 -0.75 6.54
N SER A 65 0.55 -0.90 7.68
CA SER A 65 1.85 -0.26 7.92
C SER A 65 2.92 -0.72 6.94
N GLY A 66 3.27 0.16 5.98
CA GLY A 66 4.35 -0.05 5.02
C GLY A 66 4.26 -1.35 4.21
N ILE A 67 3.09 -1.69 3.70
CA ILE A 67 2.79 -2.99 3.11
C ILE A 67 3.75 -3.36 1.96
N GLU A 68 4.15 -2.41 1.10
CA GLU A 68 5.09 -2.68 0.02
C GLU A 68 6.48 -3.10 0.53
N LEU A 69 6.98 -2.45 1.59
CA LEU A 69 8.26 -2.82 2.22
C LEU A 69 8.14 -4.17 2.93
N ARG A 70 7.02 -4.46 3.56
CA ARG A 70 6.77 -5.77 4.18
C ARG A 70 6.65 -6.88 3.15
N MET A 71 6.06 -6.61 1.99
CA MET A 71 6.06 -7.54 0.86
C MET A 71 7.48 -7.79 0.34
N LEU A 72 8.29 -6.73 0.21
CA LEU A 72 9.71 -6.88 -0.15
C LEU A 72 10.45 -7.74 0.87
N ALA A 73 10.30 -7.46 2.17
CA ALA A 73 10.89 -8.21 3.26
C ALA A 73 10.52 -9.69 3.23
N HIS A 74 9.24 -9.99 2.96
CA HIS A 74 8.76 -11.36 2.81
C HIS A 74 9.51 -12.14 1.72
N TYR A 75 9.69 -11.53 0.55
CA TYR A 75 10.38 -12.19 -0.56
C TYR A 75 11.91 -12.25 -0.34
N LEU A 76 12.50 -11.19 0.25
CA LEU A 76 13.94 -11.14 0.57
C LEU A 76 14.34 -12.20 1.61
N ALA A 77 13.45 -12.55 2.54
CA ALA A 77 13.74 -13.51 3.62
C ALA A 77 14.24 -14.88 3.13
N ARG A 78 14.06 -15.20 1.85
CA ARG A 78 14.65 -16.40 1.20
C ARG A 78 16.15 -16.27 0.93
N TYR A 79 16.66 -15.04 0.85
CA TYR A 79 18.02 -14.73 0.42
C TYR A 79 18.86 -14.12 1.54
N ASP A 80 18.22 -13.39 2.46
CA ASP A 80 18.87 -12.67 3.57
C ASP A 80 18.59 -13.27 4.96
N GLN A 81 17.89 -14.42 5.00
CA GLN A 81 17.49 -15.08 6.26
C GLN A 81 16.63 -14.21 7.17
N GLY A 82 15.87 -13.27 6.58
CA GLY A 82 14.97 -12.38 7.31
C GLY A 82 15.63 -11.14 7.93
N ARG A 83 16.89 -10.85 7.61
CA ARG A 83 17.58 -9.65 8.12
C ARG A 83 16.87 -8.35 7.77
N TYR A 84 16.43 -8.20 6.53
CA TYR A 84 15.68 -7.01 6.11
C TYR A 84 14.35 -6.87 6.87
N ALA A 85 13.65 -7.99 7.10
CA ALA A 85 12.41 -8.00 7.89
C ALA A 85 12.66 -7.53 9.32
N LYS A 86 13.74 -8.00 9.97
CA LYS A 86 14.14 -7.57 11.30
C LYS A 86 14.44 -6.07 11.35
N LEU A 87 15.29 -5.58 10.43
CA LEU A 87 15.62 -4.15 10.34
C LEU A 87 14.39 -3.26 10.11
N LEU A 88 13.43 -3.72 9.29
CA LEU A 88 12.21 -2.98 9.01
C LEU A 88 11.30 -2.85 10.24
N LEU A 89 11.33 -3.81 11.16
CA LEU A 89 10.49 -3.80 12.36
C LEU A 89 11.15 -3.12 13.58
N GLU A 90 12.47 -3.17 13.67
CA GLU A 90 13.22 -2.74 14.86
C GLU A 90 13.96 -1.41 14.67
N ASP A 91 14.21 -1.00 13.41
CA ASP A 91 15.06 0.12 13.07
C ASP A 91 14.47 1.05 11.99
N ASP A 92 15.14 2.17 11.74
CA ASP A 92 14.85 3.05 10.61
C ASP A 92 15.54 2.55 9.34
N ILE A 93 14.87 1.68 8.58
CA ILE A 93 15.41 1.10 7.35
C ILE A 93 15.81 2.16 6.30
N HIS A 94 15.13 3.31 6.28
CA HIS A 94 15.48 4.39 5.37
C HIS A 94 16.77 5.08 5.78
N GLN A 95 17.02 5.24 7.08
CA GLN A 95 18.30 5.79 7.57
C GLN A 95 19.44 4.82 7.30
N ILE A 96 19.26 3.54 7.59
CA ILE A 96 20.28 2.50 7.33
C ILE A 96 20.68 2.47 5.85
N ASN A 97 19.70 2.50 4.95
CA ASN A 97 19.98 2.53 3.52
C ASN A 97 20.57 3.87 3.07
N ALA A 98 20.22 4.99 3.71
CA ALA A 98 20.80 6.31 3.45
C ALA A 98 22.31 6.31 3.74
N ASP A 99 22.69 5.77 4.88
CA ASP A 99 24.11 5.68 5.31
C ASP A 99 24.93 4.79 4.35
N LYS A 100 24.36 3.67 3.90
CA LYS A 100 25.01 2.77 2.93
C LYS A 100 25.16 3.37 1.53
N ILE A 101 24.15 4.12 1.07
CA ILE A 101 24.12 4.67 -0.31
C ILE A 101 24.79 6.04 -0.39
N GLY A 102 24.95 6.74 0.74
CA GLY A 102 25.55 8.06 0.81
C GLY A 102 24.65 9.21 0.31
N ILE A 103 23.33 9.08 0.50
CA ILE A 103 22.34 10.12 0.20
C ILE A 103 21.40 10.35 1.42
N SER A 104 20.64 11.44 1.45
CA SER A 104 19.83 11.75 2.59
C SER A 104 18.69 10.73 2.79
N ARG A 105 18.24 10.53 4.04
CA ARG A 105 17.10 9.68 4.40
C ARG A 105 15.84 10.01 3.59
N ARG A 106 15.57 11.31 3.38
CA ARG A 106 14.43 11.77 2.57
C ARG A 106 14.55 11.30 1.12
N GLN A 107 15.74 11.43 0.54
CA GLN A 107 15.99 10.96 -0.83
C GLN A 107 15.87 9.44 -0.93
N VAL A 108 16.45 8.70 0.02
CA VAL A 108 16.30 7.22 0.06
C VAL A 108 14.84 6.81 0.12
N LYS A 109 14.04 7.41 0.99
CA LYS A 109 12.60 7.10 1.07
C LYS A 109 11.92 7.27 -0.28
N THR A 110 12.14 8.41 -0.96
CA THR A 110 11.55 8.69 -2.27
C THR A 110 12.05 7.70 -3.34
N VAL A 111 13.36 7.43 -3.38
CA VAL A 111 13.99 6.48 -4.31
C VAL A 111 13.49 5.06 -4.08
N THR A 112 13.38 4.63 -2.83
CA THR A 112 12.88 3.29 -2.48
C THR A 112 11.49 3.07 -3.07
N TYR A 113 10.54 3.97 -2.82
CA TYR A 113 9.21 3.83 -3.39
C TYR A 113 9.20 3.93 -4.92
N ALA A 114 9.96 4.85 -5.50
CA ALA A 114 10.10 4.91 -6.95
C ALA A 114 10.63 3.58 -7.53
N PHE A 115 11.62 2.97 -6.89
CA PHE A 115 12.16 1.67 -7.26
C PHE A 115 11.11 0.55 -7.14
N LEU A 116 10.41 0.46 -6.01
CA LEU A 116 9.39 -0.56 -5.76
C LEU A 116 8.21 -0.45 -6.73
N TYR A 117 7.85 0.78 -7.14
CA TYR A 117 6.83 1.03 -8.16
C TYR A 117 7.33 0.85 -9.60
N GLY A 118 8.56 0.35 -9.80
CA GLY A 118 9.09 0.03 -11.12
C GLY A 118 9.48 1.25 -11.94
N ALA A 119 9.84 2.36 -11.28
CA ALA A 119 10.31 3.55 -11.97
C ALA A 119 11.58 3.26 -12.78
N GLY A 120 11.67 3.81 -14.00
CA GLY A 120 12.89 3.81 -14.80
C GLY A 120 13.96 4.71 -14.20
N ASP A 121 15.21 4.58 -14.70
CA ASP A 121 16.36 5.31 -14.15
C ASP A 121 16.18 6.83 -14.19
N GLU A 122 15.59 7.38 -15.23
CA GLU A 122 15.29 8.81 -15.34
C GLU A 122 14.39 9.29 -14.18
N LYS A 123 13.32 8.55 -13.91
CA LYS A 123 12.39 8.89 -12.82
C LYS A 123 13.03 8.74 -11.44
N ILE A 124 13.92 7.75 -11.24
CA ILE A 124 14.69 7.62 -10.01
C ILE A 124 15.65 8.81 -9.86
N GLY A 125 16.32 9.23 -10.93
CA GLY A 125 17.19 10.41 -10.92
C GLY A 125 16.43 11.70 -10.58
N HIS A 126 15.26 11.93 -11.17
CA HIS A 126 14.42 13.07 -10.81
C HIS A 126 13.82 12.97 -9.41
N SER A 127 13.61 11.78 -8.89
CA SER A 127 13.20 11.59 -7.49
C SER A 127 14.32 11.93 -6.50
N TYR A 128 15.57 11.82 -6.93
CA TYR A 128 16.75 12.25 -6.16
C TYR A 128 16.91 13.78 -6.23
N ASP A 129 16.89 14.34 -7.45
CA ASP A 129 16.99 15.77 -7.71
C ASP A 129 16.14 16.16 -8.94
N PRO A 130 14.99 16.84 -8.71
CA PRO A 130 14.09 17.28 -9.79
C PRO A 130 14.71 18.26 -10.80
N GLN A 131 15.83 18.92 -10.46
CA GLN A 131 16.49 19.93 -11.30
C GLN A 131 17.45 19.32 -12.32
N LEU A 132 17.72 18.03 -12.27
CA LEU A 132 18.61 17.38 -13.22
C LEU A 132 18.02 17.40 -14.65
N SER A 133 18.91 17.58 -15.64
CA SER A 133 18.53 17.32 -17.04
C SER A 133 18.16 15.83 -17.22
N THR A 134 17.36 15.51 -18.22
CA THR A 134 16.97 14.13 -18.54
C THR A 134 18.17 13.17 -18.64
N ILE A 135 19.27 13.61 -19.29
CA ILE A 135 20.50 12.82 -19.45
C ILE A 135 21.15 12.59 -18.09
N SER A 136 21.32 13.66 -17.30
CA SER A 136 21.92 13.59 -15.96
C SER A 136 21.07 12.77 -15.00
N ALA A 137 19.74 12.94 -15.03
CA ALA A 137 18.79 12.19 -14.24
C ALA A 137 18.87 10.68 -14.54
N LYS A 138 18.92 10.31 -15.82
CA LYS A 138 19.05 8.90 -16.23
C LYS A 138 20.37 8.28 -15.76
N LYS A 139 21.49 9.02 -15.88
CA LYS A 139 22.80 8.58 -15.38
C LYS A 139 22.77 8.41 -13.85
N LYS A 140 22.32 9.45 -13.13
CA LYS A 140 22.23 9.44 -11.66
C LYS A 140 21.29 8.36 -11.14
N GLY A 141 20.15 8.19 -11.77
CA GLY A 141 19.19 7.15 -11.41
C GLY A 141 19.75 5.74 -11.57
N LYS A 142 20.55 5.49 -12.61
CA LYS A 142 21.24 4.21 -12.78
C LYS A 142 22.26 3.94 -11.67
N GLU A 143 23.04 4.97 -11.29
CA GLU A 143 23.99 4.88 -10.17
C GLU A 143 23.27 4.57 -8.86
N ILE A 144 22.20 5.31 -8.55
CA ILE A 144 21.41 5.12 -7.31
C ILE A 144 20.74 3.75 -7.29
N ARG A 145 20.16 3.31 -8.41
CA ARG A 145 19.59 1.95 -8.51
C ARG A 145 20.62 0.88 -8.19
N ALA A 146 21.82 0.98 -8.77
CA ALA A 146 22.90 0.02 -8.51
C ALA A 146 23.30 0.02 -7.04
N ALA A 147 23.50 1.21 -6.45
CA ALA A 147 23.84 1.36 -5.04
C ALA A 147 22.73 0.82 -4.11
N TYR A 148 21.46 1.03 -4.46
CA TYR A 148 20.33 0.50 -3.69
C TYR A 148 20.27 -1.03 -3.72
N VAL A 149 20.50 -1.63 -4.90
CA VAL A 149 20.52 -3.08 -5.05
C VAL A 149 21.68 -3.69 -4.26
N ASP A 150 22.84 -3.05 -4.24
CA ASP A 150 24.02 -3.48 -3.48
C ASP A 150 23.84 -3.30 -1.96
N ALA A 151 23.17 -2.22 -1.54
CA ALA A 151 22.93 -1.92 -0.12
C ALA A 151 21.94 -2.87 0.56
N VAL A 152 21.03 -3.51 -0.21
CA VAL A 152 19.99 -4.40 0.31
C VAL A 152 20.36 -5.85 0.05
N ASP A 153 20.78 -6.54 1.11
CA ASP A 153 21.19 -7.92 1.05
C ASP A 153 20.14 -8.84 0.38
N GLY A 154 20.57 -9.62 -0.60
CA GLY A 154 19.71 -10.55 -1.33
C GLY A 154 18.82 -9.94 -2.41
N LEU A 155 18.79 -8.61 -2.57
CA LEU A 155 17.93 -7.94 -3.56
C LEU A 155 18.32 -8.30 -5.00
N ASP A 156 19.61 -8.38 -5.31
CA ASP A 156 20.09 -8.81 -6.63
C ASP A 156 19.60 -10.23 -6.98
N ALA A 157 19.71 -11.17 -6.04
CA ALA A 157 19.24 -12.54 -6.22
C ALA A 157 17.70 -12.59 -6.40
N LEU A 158 16.95 -11.82 -5.62
CA LEU A 158 15.51 -11.69 -5.76
C LEU A 158 15.12 -11.15 -7.15
N LEU A 159 15.77 -10.07 -7.60
CA LEU A 159 15.52 -9.47 -8.92
C LEU A 159 15.80 -10.45 -10.07
N LYS A 160 16.90 -11.21 -9.99
CA LYS A 160 17.22 -12.25 -10.97
C LYS A 160 16.15 -13.35 -11.01
N ALA A 161 15.71 -13.82 -9.85
CA ALA A 161 14.68 -14.86 -9.75
C ALA A 161 13.32 -14.39 -10.30
N ILE A 162 12.91 -13.14 -9.98
CA ILE A 162 11.68 -12.56 -10.49
C ILE A 162 11.76 -12.36 -12.02
N LYS A 163 12.89 -11.88 -12.53
CA LYS A 163 13.10 -11.70 -13.97
C LYS A 163 12.97 -13.03 -14.70
N GLN A 164 13.66 -14.07 -14.22
CA GLN A 164 13.58 -15.42 -14.79
C GLN A 164 12.14 -15.99 -14.73
N ALA A 165 11.43 -15.75 -13.62
CA ALA A 165 10.03 -16.15 -13.54
C ALA A 165 9.16 -15.42 -14.58
N ALA A 166 9.41 -14.12 -14.81
CA ALA A 166 8.68 -13.28 -15.74
C ALA A 166 8.90 -13.66 -17.22
N GLU A 167 9.98 -14.34 -17.57
CA GLU A 167 10.26 -14.84 -18.94
C GLU A 167 9.14 -15.79 -19.44
N ARG A 168 8.38 -16.40 -18.52
CA ARG A 168 7.22 -17.23 -18.81
C ARG A 168 5.94 -16.42 -19.12
N GLY A 169 6.03 -15.08 -19.13
CA GLY A 169 4.90 -14.16 -19.31
C GLY A 169 4.05 -13.93 -18.06
N PHE A 170 4.37 -14.57 -16.92
CA PHE A 170 3.66 -14.38 -15.67
C PHE A 170 4.54 -14.67 -14.44
N ILE A 171 4.17 -14.06 -13.32
CA ILE A 171 4.65 -14.42 -11.99
C ILE A 171 3.51 -14.96 -11.14
N LYS A 172 3.81 -15.58 -10.00
CA LYS A 172 2.80 -16.00 -9.02
C LYS A 172 2.75 -15.03 -7.86
N SER A 173 1.53 -14.62 -7.47
CA SER A 173 1.27 -13.91 -6.23
C SER A 173 1.39 -14.85 -5.02
N ILE A 174 1.28 -14.32 -3.80
CA ILE A 174 1.39 -15.08 -2.54
C ILE A 174 0.33 -16.17 -2.39
N ASP A 175 -0.83 -16.01 -3.03
CA ASP A 175 -1.94 -16.97 -3.07
C ASP A 175 -1.87 -17.96 -4.25
N GLY A 176 -0.78 -17.93 -5.01
CA GLY A 176 -0.54 -18.81 -6.15
C GLY A 176 -1.16 -18.39 -7.46
N ARG A 177 -2.03 -17.35 -7.48
CA ARG A 177 -2.62 -16.84 -8.73
C ARG A 177 -1.57 -16.26 -9.65
N LYS A 178 -1.80 -16.39 -10.95
CA LYS A 178 -0.94 -15.83 -12.01
C LYS A 178 -1.20 -14.34 -12.16
N VAL A 179 -0.12 -13.57 -12.22
CA VAL A 179 -0.08 -12.15 -12.56
C VAL A 179 0.63 -12.02 -13.89
N THR A 180 -0.04 -11.53 -14.93
CA THR A 180 0.57 -11.35 -16.25
C THR A 180 1.64 -10.28 -16.19
N VAL A 181 2.79 -10.56 -16.81
CA VAL A 181 3.92 -9.63 -16.89
C VAL A 181 4.09 -9.18 -18.34
N ASP A 182 3.71 -7.94 -18.62
CA ASP A 182 3.86 -7.28 -19.92
C ASP A 182 5.27 -6.70 -20.14
N SER A 183 6.01 -6.50 -19.05
CA SER A 183 7.38 -5.96 -19.09
C SER A 183 8.20 -6.49 -17.90
N PRO A 184 9.38 -7.11 -18.17
CA PRO A 184 10.26 -7.62 -17.11
C PRO A 184 10.67 -6.55 -16.07
N HIS A 185 10.74 -5.28 -16.47
CA HIS A 185 11.07 -4.17 -15.58
C HIS A 185 9.98 -3.90 -14.51
N LYS A 186 8.74 -4.31 -14.78
CA LYS A 186 7.62 -4.15 -13.84
C LYS A 186 7.40 -5.38 -12.97
N ALA A 187 8.12 -6.46 -13.21
CA ALA A 187 7.86 -7.74 -12.56
C ALA A 187 7.96 -7.67 -11.02
N LEU A 188 8.95 -6.97 -10.48
CA LEU A 188 9.04 -6.74 -9.03
C LEU A 188 7.81 -5.97 -8.52
N ASN A 189 7.45 -4.88 -9.18
CA ASN A 189 6.28 -4.09 -8.81
C ASN A 189 4.99 -4.93 -8.82
N TYR A 190 4.78 -5.74 -9.86
CA TYR A 190 3.63 -6.64 -9.94
C TYR A 190 3.63 -7.70 -8.83
N CYS A 191 4.82 -8.21 -8.48
CA CYS A 191 4.99 -9.16 -7.38
C CYS A 191 4.56 -8.54 -6.04
N LEU A 192 5.07 -7.36 -5.72
CA LEU A 192 4.81 -6.66 -4.46
C LEU A 192 3.34 -6.18 -4.40
N GLN A 193 2.85 -5.52 -5.45
CA GLN A 193 1.48 -5.00 -5.48
C GLN A 193 0.42 -6.09 -5.44
N SER A 194 0.63 -7.21 -6.15
CA SER A 194 -0.33 -8.31 -6.12
C SER A 194 -0.40 -8.96 -4.74
N GLY A 195 0.75 -9.17 -4.09
CA GLY A 195 0.81 -9.67 -2.73
C GLY A 195 0.12 -8.72 -1.74
N ALA A 196 0.42 -7.41 -1.81
CA ALA A 196 -0.23 -6.40 -0.99
C ALA A 196 -1.76 -6.38 -1.20
N GLY A 197 -2.23 -6.45 -2.44
CA GLY A 197 -3.66 -6.50 -2.76
C GLY A 197 -4.36 -7.78 -2.24
N VAL A 198 -3.66 -8.91 -2.19
CA VAL A 198 -4.16 -10.15 -1.60
C VAL A 198 -4.27 -10.03 -0.08
N ILE A 199 -3.23 -9.53 0.59
CA ILE A 199 -3.22 -9.31 2.05
C ILE A 199 -4.33 -8.32 2.45
N ALA A 200 -4.43 -7.18 1.78
CA ALA A 200 -5.43 -6.16 2.10
C ALA A 200 -6.87 -6.68 2.01
N LYS A 201 -7.18 -7.52 1.01
CA LYS A 201 -8.50 -8.15 0.90
C LYS A 201 -8.74 -9.23 1.96
N ARG A 202 -7.73 -10.01 2.32
CA ARG A 202 -7.84 -10.97 3.41
C ARG A 202 -8.05 -10.25 4.75
N TRP A 203 -7.33 -9.17 4.98
CA TRP A 203 -7.53 -8.29 6.12
C TRP A 203 -8.98 -7.80 6.23
N MET A 204 -9.53 -7.26 5.14
CA MET A 204 -10.92 -6.81 5.10
C MET A 204 -11.90 -7.93 5.45
N VAL A 205 -11.69 -9.15 4.92
CA VAL A 205 -12.58 -10.31 5.18
C VAL A 205 -12.50 -10.74 6.65
N ILE A 206 -11.29 -10.91 7.19
CA ILE A 206 -11.10 -11.31 8.59
C ILE A 206 -11.69 -10.25 9.52
N ASN A 207 -11.44 -8.95 9.24
CA ASN A 207 -12.01 -7.87 10.04
C ASN A 207 -13.54 -7.91 10.04
N GLN A 208 -14.17 -8.16 8.90
CA GLN A 208 -15.64 -8.27 8.81
C GLN A 208 -16.18 -9.49 9.59
N GLU A 209 -15.46 -10.61 9.58
CA GLU A 209 -15.79 -11.79 10.39
C GLU A 209 -15.69 -11.45 11.89
N THR A 210 -14.58 -10.84 12.31
CA THR A 210 -14.35 -10.42 13.71
C THR A 210 -15.41 -9.41 14.19
N ILE A 211 -15.76 -8.40 13.40
CA ILE A 211 -16.83 -7.43 13.71
C ILE A 211 -18.15 -8.14 13.98
N ARG A 212 -18.50 -9.10 13.12
CA ARG A 212 -19.76 -9.85 13.24
C ARG A 212 -19.77 -10.75 14.48
N GLU A 213 -18.69 -11.48 14.73
CA GLU A 213 -18.55 -12.37 15.88
C GLU A 213 -18.55 -11.62 17.20
N ALA A 214 -17.88 -10.48 17.27
CA ALA A 214 -17.83 -9.62 18.45
C ALA A 214 -19.05 -8.68 18.58
N GLN A 215 -20.01 -8.73 17.65
CA GLN A 215 -21.19 -7.89 17.62
C GLN A 215 -20.88 -6.38 17.65
N ILE A 216 -19.80 -5.97 17.03
CA ILE A 216 -19.40 -4.56 16.91
C ILE A 216 -20.33 -3.86 15.93
N CYS A 217 -21.02 -2.80 16.38
CA CYS A 217 -21.91 -2.00 15.52
C CYS A 217 -21.06 -1.04 14.66
N ALA A 218 -20.63 -1.52 13.50
CA ALA A 218 -19.79 -0.77 12.55
C ALA A 218 -20.20 -1.07 11.10
N SER A 219 -20.02 -0.06 10.24
CA SER A 219 -20.25 -0.17 8.78
C SER A 219 -19.03 0.28 8.01
N GLN A 220 -18.60 -0.53 7.05
CA GLN A 220 -17.49 -0.16 6.18
C GLN A 220 -17.93 0.93 5.19
N LEU A 221 -17.19 2.03 5.15
CA LEU A 221 -17.41 3.17 4.25
C LEU A 221 -16.54 3.11 3.00
N GLY A 222 -15.33 2.60 3.13
CA GLY A 222 -14.38 2.56 2.02
C GLY A 222 -13.31 1.48 2.18
N PHE A 223 -12.78 1.05 1.03
CA PHE A 223 -11.58 0.24 0.91
C PHE A 223 -10.71 0.83 -0.19
N ILE A 224 -9.70 1.58 0.19
CA ILE A 224 -8.87 2.37 -0.71
C ILE A 224 -7.44 1.81 -0.66
N HIS A 225 -7.06 1.01 -1.66
CA HIS A 225 -5.76 0.34 -1.76
C HIS A 225 -5.47 -0.60 -0.58
N ASP A 226 -4.85 -0.12 0.46
CA ASP A 226 -4.43 -0.77 1.70
C ASP A 226 -5.02 -0.09 2.94
N GLU A 227 -6.02 0.77 2.75
CA GLU A 227 -6.74 1.53 3.76
C GLU A 227 -8.20 1.07 3.87
N LEU A 228 -8.69 0.88 5.09
CA LEU A 228 -10.08 0.63 5.43
C LEU A 228 -10.65 1.81 6.20
N GLN A 229 -11.84 2.26 5.80
CA GLN A 229 -12.59 3.30 6.50
C GLN A 229 -13.94 2.78 6.94
N PHE A 230 -14.29 3.04 8.20
CA PHE A 230 -15.53 2.62 8.85
C PHE A 230 -16.23 3.78 9.54
N GLU A 231 -17.54 3.63 9.76
CA GLU A 231 -18.27 4.38 10.77
C GLU A 231 -18.80 3.41 11.84
N CYS A 232 -18.80 3.80 13.11
CA CYS A 232 -19.31 3.00 14.22
C CYS A 232 -19.89 3.88 15.33
N ALA A 233 -20.66 3.26 16.22
CA ALA A 233 -21.10 3.90 17.45
C ALA A 233 -19.89 4.28 18.32
N PRO A 234 -19.91 5.42 19.04
CA PRO A 234 -18.77 5.89 19.82
C PRO A 234 -18.20 4.87 20.81
N GLU A 235 -19.07 4.07 21.42
CA GLU A 235 -18.72 3.00 22.36
C GLU A 235 -17.94 1.84 21.71
N HIS A 236 -18.06 1.66 20.40
CA HIS A 236 -17.38 0.59 19.67
C HIS A 236 -16.06 1.01 18.99
N VAL A 237 -15.63 2.27 19.16
CA VAL A 237 -14.39 2.77 18.53
C VAL A 237 -13.17 1.96 18.95
N GLY A 238 -13.03 1.65 20.24
CA GLY A 238 -11.92 0.86 20.78
C GLY A 238 -11.88 -0.57 20.25
N ASP A 239 -13.04 -1.24 20.26
CA ASP A 239 -13.17 -2.61 19.80
C ASP A 239 -12.90 -2.72 18.30
N LEU A 240 -13.44 -1.80 17.49
CA LEU A 240 -13.20 -1.74 16.06
C LEU A 240 -11.72 -1.48 15.73
N SER A 241 -11.08 -0.54 16.43
CA SER A 241 -9.65 -0.27 16.25
C SER A 241 -8.80 -1.50 16.56
N THR A 242 -9.11 -2.21 17.64
CA THR A 242 -8.45 -3.47 18.03
C THR A 242 -8.68 -4.56 16.98
N SER A 243 -9.91 -4.70 16.49
CA SER A 243 -10.26 -5.65 15.42
C SER A 243 -9.45 -5.40 14.14
N LEU A 244 -9.34 -4.14 13.72
CA LEU A 244 -8.58 -3.76 12.53
C LEU A 244 -7.11 -4.13 12.64
N VAL A 245 -6.46 -3.86 13.77
CA VAL A 245 -5.05 -4.22 14.00
C VAL A 245 -4.87 -5.74 14.08
N TYR A 246 -5.70 -6.43 14.86
CA TYR A 246 -5.67 -7.89 14.99
C TYR A 246 -5.82 -8.56 13.62
N SER A 247 -6.80 -8.15 12.85
CA SER A 247 -7.12 -8.75 11.55
C SER A 247 -6.00 -8.57 10.52
N ALA A 248 -5.21 -7.48 10.61
CA ALA A 248 -4.03 -7.28 9.76
C ALA A 248 -2.95 -8.34 10.05
N THR A 249 -2.66 -8.57 11.33
CA THR A 249 -1.72 -9.63 11.74
C THR A 249 -2.22 -11.01 11.30
N ALA A 250 -3.48 -11.32 11.56
CA ALA A 250 -4.10 -12.58 11.15
C ALA A 250 -4.09 -12.81 9.63
N ALA A 251 -4.25 -11.74 8.82
CA ALA A 251 -4.13 -11.83 7.37
C ALA A 251 -2.71 -12.19 6.92
N GLY A 252 -1.69 -11.67 7.60
CA GLY A 252 -0.31 -12.06 7.38
C GLY A 252 -0.04 -13.52 7.73
N GLU A 253 -0.50 -13.98 8.88
CA GLU A 253 -0.37 -15.36 9.35
C GLU A 253 -1.07 -16.36 8.41
N TYR A 254 -2.26 -16.01 7.92
CA TYR A 254 -3.01 -16.83 6.96
C TYR A 254 -2.20 -17.17 5.70
N TYR A 255 -1.36 -16.25 5.23
CA TYR A 255 -0.48 -16.48 4.07
C TYR A 255 0.96 -16.85 4.46
N ASN A 256 1.22 -17.21 5.71
CA ASN A 256 2.56 -17.55 6.22
C ASN A 256 3.60 -16.49 5.85
N MET A 257 3.26 -15.21 6.08
CA MET A 257 4.19 -14.11 5.82
C MET A 257 5.43 -14.23 6.73
N ARG A 258 6.61 -13.99 6.16
CA ARG A 258 7.90 -14.04 6.87
C ARG A 258 8.23 -12.75 7.61
N ILE A 259 7.27 -11.88 7.73
CA ILE A 259 7.29 -10.64 8.49
C ILE A 259 5.87 -10.41 9.02
N ARG A 260 5.77 -9.86 10.21
CA ARG A 260 4.47 -9.47 10.76
C ARG A 260 3.82 -8.41 9.87
N ILE A 261 2.56 -8.62 9.51
CA ILE A 261 1.70 -7.58 8.92
C ILE A 261 1.01 -6.86 10.06
N ASP A 262 0.97 -5.54 9.96
CA ASP A 262 0.41 -4.68 11.00
C ASP A 262 -0.43 -3.56 10.37
N ALA A 263 -1.29 -2.93 11.16
CA ALA A 263 -2.08 -1.78 10.77
C ALA A 263 -2.08 -0.73 11.87
N GLU A 264 -2.20 0.53 11.48
CA GLU A 264 -2.41 1.66 12.40
C GLU A 264 -3.86 2.10 12.29
N ALA A 265 -4.60 2.06 13.41
CA ALA A 265 -5.99 2.48 13.47
C ALA A 265 -6.12 3.83 14.16
N THR A 266 -6.84 4.75 13.53
CA THR A 266 -7.09 6.10 14.02
C THR A 266 -8.58 6.41 13.97
N ASN A 267 -9.09 7.22 14.90
CA ASN A 267 -10.49 7.64 14.90
C ASN A 267 -10.63 9.16 14.79
N GLY A 268 -11.77 9.59 14.23
CA GLY A 268 -11.99 11.01 14.00
C GLY A 268 -13.43 11.34 13.62
N ASN A 269 -13.65 12.57 13.18
CA ASN A 269 -14.94 13.07 12.70
C ASN A 269 -15.05 13.11 11.17
N ASN A 270 -13.95 12.81 10.48
CA ASN A 270 -13.86 12.83 9.02
C ASN A 270 -12.66 12.00 8.54
N TRP A 271 -12.60 11.73 7.24
CA TRP A 271 -11.53 10.93 6.64
C TRP A 271 -10.14 11.57 6.80
N SER A 272 -10.02 12.90 6.90
CA SER A 272 -8.72 13.55 7.11
C SER A 272 -8.13 13.27 8.49
N GLU A 273 -8.96 13.02 9.49
CA GLU A 273 -8.54 12.70 10.86
C GLU A 273 -8.23 11.21 11.06
N THR A 274 -8.61 10.38 10.10
CA THR A 274 -8.47 8.91 10.19
C THR A 274 -7.47 8.33 9.18
N HIS A 275 -6.61 9.18 8.59
CA HIS A 275 -5.60 8.77 7.60
C HIS A 275 -4.21 9.33 7.93
#